data_d4fbffe53e0162c4bf1b004507f86693
#
_entry.id   d4fbffe53e0162c4bf1b004507f86693
#
_cell.length_a   1.000
_cell.length_b   1.000
_cell.length_c   1.000
_cell.angle_alpha   90.00
_cell.angle_beta   90.00
_cell.angle_gamma   90.00
#
_symmetry.space_group_name_H-M   'P 1'
#
loop_
_entity.id
_entity.type
_entity.pdbx_description
1 polymer ?
#
loop_
_entity_poly.entity_id
_entity_poly.type
_entity_poly.pdbx_seq_one_letter_code
_entity_poly.pdbx_strand_id
1 'polypeptide(L)'
;YWFLRIDDVKQGFQRSIPAGCVGIVFHKGNKIISSFHKGTQPQSYISGQISTYSDIEFSFLDMVIILFQPIGCRMFFPYPMEEFTNQNIGIDLLDNTCLVELEEKINETSDNYQIVRLIEEYLLNRLSKNIPCNANRIITTVQNINEGEGNISVLSQTACLGYKQFKRIFAEYVGLNPKDFIQITRFRKTFHILQSTPQISISKVAYDCGYYDKSHLIKEFKMFTGYTPTQLLDICDTYTENLSVFNSVFINDNKKLNNIAL
;
A
#
# COMPACT_ATOMS: atom_id res chain seq x y z
N TYR A 1 0.14 12.12 -4.58
CA TYR A 1 -0.16 12.74 -3.26
C TYR A 1 -1.63 12.64 -2.98
N TRP A 2 -1.97 12.41 -1.71
CA TRP A 2 -3.34 12.32 -1.25
C TRP A 2 -3.51 13.11 0.02
N PHE A 3 -4.63 13.84 0.08
CA PHE A 3 -5.05 14.56 1.27
C PHE A 3 -6.32 13.89 1.78
N LEU A 4 -6.26 13.35 2.98
CA LEU A 4 -7.39 12.69 3.62
C LEU A 4 -7.73 13.44 4.90
N ARG A 5 -8.92 14.04 4.94
CA ARG A 5 -9.44 14.67 6.13
C ARG A 5 -10.80 14.08 6.48
N ILE A 6 -10.95 13.64 7.71
CA ILE A 6 -12.21 13.19 8.29
C ILE A 6 -12.35 13.92 9.60
N ASP A 7 -13.31 14.84 9.64
CA ASP A 7 -13.57 15.64 10.83
C ASP A 7 -14.16 14.77 11.95
N ASP A 8 -14.16 15.31 13.16
CA ASP A 8 -14.47 14.64 14.42
C ASP A 8 -15.61 13.63 14.34
N VAL A 9 -15.26 12.36 14.46
CA VAL A 9 -16.19 11.25 14.65
C VAL A 9 -15.99 10.68 16.04
N LYS A 10 -17.05 10.18 16.70
CA LYS A 10 -16.90 9.54 18.03
C LYS A 10 -15.89 8.39 17.97
N GLN A 11 -15.95 7.58 16.91
CA GLN A 11 -15.04 6.48 16.62
C GLN A 11 -15.17 6.11 15.15
N GLY A 12 -14.09 6.24 14.40
CA GLY A 12 -14.01 5.86 12.99
C GLY A 12 -13.16 4.61 12.83
N PHE A 13 -13.50 3.79 11.85
CA PHE A 13 -12.74 2.58 11.51
C PHE A 13 -12.46 2.57 10.01
N GLN A 14 -11.23 2.23 9.67
CA GLN A 14 -10.82 2.04 8.29
C GLN A 14 -9.99 0.78 8.18
N ARG A 15 -10.18 0.02 7.11
CA ARG A 15 -9.36 -1.14 6.78
C ARG A 15 -8.40 -0.82 5.66
N SER A 16 -7.11 -0.88 5.96
CA SER A 16 -6.05 -0.85 4.96
C SER A 16 -5.84 -2.25 4.41
N ILE A 17 -5.70 -2.36 3.09
CA ILE A 17 -5.42 -3.62 2.39
C ILE A 17 -4.10 -3.50 1.63
N PRO A 18 -3.43 -4.62 1.30
CA PRO A 18 -2.15 -4.59 0.61
C PRO A 18 -2.17 -3.78 -0.69
N ALA A 19 -1.30 -2.79 -0.76
CA ALA A 19 -1.21 -1.82 -1.86
C ALA A 19 -0.18 -2.18 -2.93
N GLY A 20 0.81 -2.98 -2.59
CA GLY A 20 1.96 -3.20 -3.45
C GLY A 20 2.90 -1.99 -3.55
N CYS A 21 2.82 -1.05 -2.61
CA CYS A 21 3.65 0.15 -2.57
C CYS A 21 4.02 0.55 -1.13
N VAL A 22 5.08 1.33 -0.99
CA VAL A 22 5.49 1.98 0.25
C VAL A 22 4.98 3.41 0.24
N GLY A 23 4.62 3.94 1.39
CA GLY A 23 4.14 5.31 1.53
C GLY A 23 4.82 6.09 2.64
N ILE A 24 4.74 7.42 2.57
CA ILE A 24 5.03 8.29 3.71
C ILE A 24 3.70 8.93 4.11
N VAL A 25 3.42 8.92 5.40
CA VAL A 25 2.23 9.53 5.98
C VAL A 25 2.67 10.65 6.91
N PHE A 26 2.21 11.87 6.66
CA PHE A 26 2.25 12.98 7.58
C PHE A 26 0.85 13.17 8.15
N HIS A 27 0.71 13.07 9.47
CA HIS A 27 -0.60 13.08 10.12
C HIS A 27 -0.71 14.21 11.13
N LYS A 28 -1.60 15.17 10.86
CA LYS A 28 -1.89 16.32 11.71
C LYS A 28 -3.03 16.06 12.71
N GLY A 29 -3.81 14.99 12.49
CA GLY A 29 -4.96 14.63 13.31
C GLY A 29 -4.57 13.95 14.63
N ASN A 30 -5.55 13.29 15.25
CA ASN A 30 -5.34 12.53 16.48
C ASN A 30 -4.59 11.22 16.17
N LYS A 31 -3.83 10.75 17.16
CA LYS A 31 -3.12 9.47 17.02
C LYS A 31 -4.07 8.34 16.64
N ILE A 32 -3.67 7.54 15.66
CA ILE A 32 -4.42 6.36 15.22
C ILE A 32 -3.96 5.11 15.96
N ILE A 33 -4.87 4.16 16.09
CA ILE A 33 -4.59 2.83 16.67
C ILE A 33 -4.69 1.82 15.54
N SER A 34 -3.68 0.95 15.41
CA SER A 34 -3.68 -0.13 14.43
C SER A 34 -3.84 -1.48 15.10
N SER A 35 -4.78 -2.29 14.61
CA SER A 35 -4.97 -3.66 15.07
C SER A 35 -3.79 -4.57 14.68
N PHE A 36 -3.24 -4.36 13.50
CA PHE A 36 -2.12 -5.12 12.96
C PHE A 36 -0.81 -4.83 13.72
N HIS A 37 -0.51 -3.55 13.96
CA HIS A 37 0.69 -3.11 14.67
C HIS A 37 0.52 -3.09 16.20
N LYS A 38 -0.63 -3.52 16.70
CA LYS A 38 -0.97 -3.67 18.13
C LYS A 38 -0.68 -2.42 18.97
N GLY A 39 -1.22 -1.28 18.55
CA GLY A 39 -1.10 -0.07 19.35
C GLY A 39 -1.14 1.24 18.56
N THR A 40 -0.83 2.30 19.29
CA THR A 40 -0.79 3.66 18.76
C THR A 40 0.34 3.80 17.74
N GLN A 41 0.00 4.36 16.60
CA GLN A 41 0.97 4.59 15.52
C GLN A 41 1.76 5.88 15.74
N PRO A 42 2.98 5.99 15.18
CA PRO A 42 3.70 7.26 15.11
C PRO A 42 2.84 8.34 14.46
N GLN A 43 3.10 9.62 14.76
CA GLN A 43 2.35 10.74 14.18
C GLN A 43 2.63 10.85 12.68
N SER A 44 3.88 10.79 12.29
CA SER A 44 4.29 10.68 10.89
C SER A 44 5.25 9.50 10.72
N TYR A 45 5.10 8.76 9.64
CA TYR A 45 5.81 7.49 9.47
C TYR A 45 5.99 7.11 8.00
N ILE A 46 6.99 6.26 7.77
CA ILE A 46 7.06 5.46 6.54
C ILE A 46 6.23 4.20 6.77
N SER A 47 5.19 4.02 5.97
CA SER A 47 4.38 2.82 5.93
C SER A 47 4.96 1.85 4.91
N GLY A 48 5.50 0.74 5.40
CA GLY A 48 5.99 -0.33 4.55
C GLY A 48 4.86 -1.10 3.87
N GLN A 49 5.23 -2.02 3.01
CA GLN A 49 4.27 -2.93 2.41
C GLN A 49 3.67 -3.86 3.47
N ILE A 50 2.36 -4.00 3.47
CA ILE A 50 1.65 -4.95 4.33
C ILE A 50 1.30 -6.22 3.54
N SER A 51 1.40 -7.38 4.19
CA SER A 51 1.11 -8.70 3.61
C SER A 51 -0.33 -9.18 3.84
N THR A 52 -1.08 -8.50 4.70
CA THR A 52 -2.50 -8.74 5.01
C THR A 52 -3.17 -7.41 5.36
N TYR A 53 -4.48 -7.42 5.62
CA TYR A 53 -5.20 -6.22 6.02
C TYR A 53 -4.86 -5.74 7.44
N SER A 54 -5.08 -4.46 7.68
CA SER A 54 -4.96 -3.82 8.99
C SER A 54 -6.15 -2.91 9.24
N ASP A 55 -6.81 -3.09 10.38
CA ASP A 55 -7.84 -2.16 10.82
C ASP A 55 -7.18 -1.03 11.62
N ILE A 56 -7.54 0.20 11.29
CA ILE A 56 -7.16 1.40 12.03
C ILE A 56 -8.40 2.03 12.66
N GLU A 57 -8.24 2.47 13.89
CA GLU A 57 -9.24 3.21 14.65
C GLU A 57 -8.76 4.64 14.83
N PHE A 58 -9.66 5.60 14.67
CA PHE A 58 -9.38 7.03 14.76
C PHE A 58 -10.59 7.82 15.23
N SER A 59 -10.36 9.05 15.69
CA SER A 59 -11.42 10.03 15.98
C SER A 59 -11.38 11.24 15.03
N PHE A 60 -10.17 11.63 14.60
CA PHE A 60 -9.96 12.69 13.63
C PHE A 60 -8.77 12.33 12.76
N LEU A 61 -8.95 12.34 11.44
CA LEU A 61 -7.87 12.18 10.47
C LEU A 61 -7.64 13.50 9.72
N ASP A 62 -6.37 13.86 9.63
CA ASP A 62 -5.88 14.91 8.73
C ASP A 62 -4.49 14.47 8.25
N MET A 63 -4.46 13.84 7.09
CA MET A 63 -3.28 13.15 6.56
C MET A 63 -2.88 13.66 5.20
N VAL A 64 -1.57 13.79 5.02
CA VAL A 64 -0.92 13.89 3.72
C VAL A 64 -0.20 12.58 3.46
N ILE A 65 -0.57 11.87 2.41
CA ILE A 65 -0.05 10.55 2.08
C ILE A 65 0.69 10.62 0.75
N ILE A 66 1.94 10.19 0.74
CA ILE A 66 2.77 10.06 -0.45
C ILE A 66 2.91 8.58 -0.75
N LEU A 67 2.38 8.11 -1.87
CA LEU A 67 2.56 6.73 -2.32
C LEU A 67 3.63 6.67 -3.41
N PHE A 68 4.57 5.77 -3.22
CA PHE A 68 5.61 5.52 -4.19
C PHE A 68 5.25 4.33 -5.10
N GLN A 69 5.64 4.40 -6.36
CA GLN A 69 5.68 3.22 -7.20
C GLN A 69 6.54 2.13 -6.51
N PRO A 70 6.35 0.85 -6.79
CA PRO A 70 6.92 -0.25 -5.98
C PRO A 70 8.40 -0.12 -5.63
N ILE A 71 9.22 0.46 -6.52
CA ILE A 71 10.64 0.70 -6.23
C ILE A 71 10.95 2.17 -5.89
N GLY A 72 9.95 3.05 -6.00
CA GLY A 72 10.16 4.51 -5.92
C GLY A 72 10.76 4.94 -4.59
N CYS A 73 10.27 4.42 -3.48
CA CYS A 73 10.78 4.79 -2.16
C CYS A 73 12.30 4.53 -2.04
N ARG A 74 12.78 3.40 -2.55
CA ARG A 74 14.21 3.03 -2.57
C ARG A 74 15.08 4.00 -3.38
N MET A 75 14.50 4.78 -4.30
CA MET A 75 15.23 5.78 -5.08
C MET A 75 15.51 7.06 -4.28
N PHE A 76 14.70 7.34 -3.26
CA PHE A 76 14.84 8.52 -2.40
C PHE A 76 15.47 8.21 -1.05
N PHE A 77 15.36 6.97 -0.58
CA PHE A 77 15.82 6.56 0.74
C PHE A 77 16.84 5.42 0.64
N PRO A 78 17.97 5.50 1.38
CA PRO A 78 19.04 4.51 1.29
C PRO A 78 18.72 3.17 1.98
N TYR A 79 17.54 3.06 2.59
CA TYR A 79 17.16 1.89 3.40
C TYR A 79 16.66 0.74 2.53
N PRO A 80 16.96 -0.52 2.87
CA PRO A 80 16.30 -1.68 2.28
C PRO A 80 14.81 -1.65 2.60
N MET A 81 13.96 -1.73 1.58
CA MET A 81 12.50 -1.61 1.78
C MET A 81 11.91 -2.80 2.55
N GLU A 82 12.58 -3.93 2.58
CA GLU A 82 12.18 -5.10 3.37
C GLU A 82 12.19 -4.85 4.89
N GLU A 83 12.99 -3.91 5.37
CA GLU A 83 13.02 -3.51 6.79
C GLU A 83 11.74 -2.81 7.24
N PHE A 84 10.99 -2.24 6.29
CA PHE A 84 9.71 -1.60 6.55
C PHE A 84 8.51 -2.54 6.41
N THR A 85 8.72 -3.77 5.91
CA THR A 85 7.63 -4.71 5.63
C THR A 85 6.81 -4.99 6.88
N ASN A 86 5.48 -4.80 6.78
CA ASN A 86 4.54 -4.94 7.87
C ASN A 86 4.79 -3.99 9.06
N GLN A 87 5.43 -2.85 8.83
CA GLN A 87 5.74 -1.88 9.86
C GLN A 87 5.38 -0.46 9.43
N ASN A 88 5.04 0.38 10.42
CA ASN A 88 4.97 1.82 10.33
C ASN A 88 6.11 2.37 11.18
N ILE A 89 7.16 2.87 10.54
CA ILE A 89 8.35 3.38 11.24
C ILE A 89 8.27 4.90 11.29
N GLY A 90 8.25 5.44 12.52
CA GLY A 90 8.22 6.88 12.74
C GLY A 90 9.40 7.59 12.05
N ILE A 91 9.14 8.73 11.46
CA ILE A 91 10.18 9.49 10.75
C ILE A 91 11.26 10.02 11.70
N ASP A 92 10.93 10.18 12.97
CA ASP A 92 11.83 10.55 14.06
C ASP A 92 12.86 9.45 14.40
N LEU A 93 12.57 8.20 14.04
CA LEU A 93 13.48 7.06 14.20
C LEU A 93 14.43 6.88 13.02
N LEU A 94 14.24 7.63 11.94
CA LEU A 94 15.10 7.61 10.78
C LEU A 94 16.20 8.67 10.94
N ASP A 95 17.41 8.33 10.59
CA ASP A 95 18.52 9.31 10.54
C ASP A 95 18.35 10.26 9.34
N ASN A 96 17.30 11.10 9.42
CA ASN A 96 16.87 11.98 8.34
C ASN A 96 16.23 13.28 8.87
N THR A 97 17.06 14.17 9.35
CA THR A 97 16.63 15.48 9.89
C THR A 97 15.81 16.30 8.89
N CYS A 98 16.14 16.26 7.59
CA CYS A 98 15.39 16.96 6.55
C CYS A 98 13.95 16.44 6.40
N LEU A 99 13.67 15.18 6.74
CA LEU A 99 12.30 14.63 6.70
C LEU A 99 11.47 15.15 7.89
N VAL A 100 12.11 15.32 9.04
CA VAL A 100 11.48 15.94 10.22
C VAL A 100 11.21 17.44 9.98
N GLU A 101 12.18 18.18 9.39
CA GLU A 101 11.97 19.56 8.98
C GLU A 101 10.84 19.72 7.95
N LEU A 102 10.68 18.76 7.05
CA LEU A 102 9.57 18.73 6.10
C LEU A 102 8.24 18.55 6.82
N GLU A 103 8.15 17.65 7.82
CA GLU A 103 6.96 17.49 8.65
C GLU A 103 6.56 18.78 9.35
N GLU A 104 7.53 19.48 9.97
CA GLU A 104 7.29 20.76 10.63
C GLU A 104 6.67 21.79 9.66
N LYS A 105 7.26 21.95 8.47
CA LYS A 105 6.75 22.86 7.42
C LYS A 105 5.35 22.47 6.93
N ILE A 106 5.09 21.17 6.78
CA ILE A 106 3.76 20.65 6.41
C ILE A 106 2.74 21.00 7.51
N ASN A 107 3.13 20.89 8.77
CA ASN A 107 2.24 21.18 9.90
C ASN A 107 1.89 22.67 10.03
N GLU A 108 2.76 23.57 9.55
CA GLU A 108 2.58 25.02 9.59
C GLU A 108 1.62 25.56 8.50
N THR A 109 1.30 24.77 7.48
CA THR A 109 0.43 25.20 6.38
C THR A 109 -0.80 24.30 6.20
N SER A 110 -1.92 24.91 5.81
CA SER A 110 -3.13 24.22 5.37
C SER A 110 -3.33 24.27 3.85
N ASP A 111 -2.46 24.94 3.10
CA ASP A 111 -2.53 25.03 1.66
C ASP A 111 -1.94 23.77 1.00
N ASN A 112 -2.80 22.95 0.42
CA ASN A 112 -2.40 21.71 -0.24
C ASN A 112 -1.40 21.92 -1.39
N TYR A 113 -1.47 23.04 -2.12
CA TYR A 113 -0.51 23.34 -3.18
C TYR A 113 0.87 23.64 -2.60
N GLN A 114 0.92 24.35 -1.50
CA GLN A 114 2.18 24.62 -0.79
C GLN A 114 2.76 23.32 -0.24
N ILE A 115 1.94 22.46 0.35
CA ILE A 115 2.37 21.14 0.85
C ILE A 115 2.99 20.31 -0.29
N VAL A 116 2.34 20.22 -1.45
CA VAL A 116 2.88 19.47 -2.60
C VAL A 116 4.22 20.03 -3.02
N ARG A 117 4.37 21.36 -3.11
CA ARG A 117 5.65 22.00 -3.48
C ARG A 117 6.77 21.67 -2.49
N LEU A 118 6.50 21.71 -1.19
CA LEU A 118 7.47 21.33 -0.15
C LEU A 118 7.93 19.88 -0.30
N ILE A 119 6.98 18.97 -0.55
CA ILE A 119 7.26 17.56 -0.76
C ILE A 119 8.09 17.34 -2.04
N GLU A 120 7.72 17.99 -3.14
CA GLU A 120 8.45 17.86 -4.41
C GLU A 120 9.87 18.39 -4.30
N GLU A 121 10.06 19.56 -3.67
CA GLU A 121 11.37 20.12 -3.42
C GLU A 121 12.24 19.18 -2.58
N TYR A 122 11.68 18.64 -1.50
CA TYR A 122 12.36 17.65 -0.67
C TYR A 122 12.77 16.41 -1.47
N LEU A 123 11.85 15.82 -2.24
CA LEU A 123 12.12 14.63 -3.04
C LEU A 123 13.15 14.91 -4.16
N LEU A 124 13.04 16.04 -4.84
CA LEU A 124 14.01 16.43 -5.88
C LEU A 124 15.42 16.58 -5.31
N ASN A 125 15.56 17.18 -4.14
CA ASN A 125 16.86 17.32 -3.46
C ASN A 125 17.45 15.97 -3.02
N ARG A 126 16.61 14.97 -2.78
CA ARG A 126 17.03 13.62 -2.39
C ARG A 126 17.21 12.67 -3.57
N LEU A 127 16.65 12.99 -4.71
CA LEU A 127 16.80 12.12 -5.86
C LEU A 127 18.27 11.92 -6.16
N SER A 128 18.74 10.71 -5.90
CA SER A 128 20.14 10.36 -6.11
C SER A 128 20.53 10.55 -7.57
N LYS A 129 21.63 11.26 -7.80
CA LYS A 129 22.24 11.34 -9.16
C LYS A 129 22.74 9.97 -9.63
N ASN A 130 22.97 9.04 -8.69
CA ASN A 130 23.41 7.68 -8.96
C ASN A 130 22.24 6.72 -8.77
N ILE A 131 21.60 6.32 -9.85
CA ILE A 131 20.57 5.28 -9.84
C ILE A 131 21.22 3.98 -9.34
N PRO A 132 20.65 3.33 -8.28
CA PRO A 132 21.21 2.08 -7.79
C PRO A 132 21.31 1.03 -8.90
N CYS A 133 22.41 0.30 -8.96
CA CYS A 133 22.80 -0.54 -10.11
C CYS A 133 21.76 -1.60 -10.53
N ASN A 134 20.90 -2.04 -9.61
CA ASN A 134 19.83 -3.02 -9.90
C ASN A 134 18.47 -2.37 -10.15
N ALA A 135 18.33 -1.05 -10.04
CA ALA A 135 17.03 -0.39 -10.16
C ALA A 135 16.32 -0.73 -11.47
N ASN A 136 16.99 -0.57 -12.62
CA ASN A 136 16.42 -0.85 -13.94
C ASN A 136 15.98 -2.32 -14.08
N ARG A 137 16.74 -3.26 -13.51
CA ARG A 137 16.40 -4.70 -13.54
C ARG A 137 15.11 -4.97 -12.77
N ILE A 138 14.95 -4.33 -11.60
CA ILE A 138 13.74 -4.48 -10.77
C ILE A 138 12.57 -3.70 -11.37
N ILE A 139 12.77 -2.51 -11.97
CA ILE A 139 11.72 -1.79 -12.72
C ILE A 139 11.14 -2.70 -13.82
N THR A 140 11.99 -3.25 -14.68
CA THR A 140 11.56 -4.16 -15.75
C THR A 140 10.83 -5.38 -15.19
N THR A 141 11.32 -5.94 -14.09
CA THR A 141 10.65 -7.07 -13.42
C THR A 141 9.27 -6.71 -12.92
N VAL A 142 9.11 -5.55 -12.26
CA VAL A 142 7.80 -5.07 -11.78
C VAL A 142 6.85 -4.81 -12.95
N GLN A 143 7.33 -4.27 -14.07
CA GLN A 143 6.54 -4.10 -15.28
C GLN A 143 6.02 -5.44 -15.81
N ASN A 144 6.90 -6.45 -15.94
CA ASN A 144 6.50 -7.79 -16.39
C ASN A 144 5.47 -8.44 -15.45
N ILE A 145 5.61 -8.24 -14.13
CA ILE A 145 4.61 -8.73 -13.16
C ILE A 145 3.25 -8.03 -13.38
N ASN A 146 3.24 -6.73 -13.61
CA ASN A 146 2.01 -5.98 -13.89
C ASN A 146 1.36 -6.42 -15.21
N GLU A 147 2.13 -6.86 -16.19
CA GLU A 147 1.69 -7.44 -17.45
C GLU A 147 1.20 -8.88 -17.31
N GLY A 148 1.44 -9.53 -16.16
CA GLY A 148 0.90 -10.85 -15.82
C GLY A 148 1.94 -11.97 -15.72
N GLU A 149 3.24 -11.67 -15.83
CA GLU A 149 4.27 -12.70 -15.61
C GLU A 149 4.34 -13.09 -14.14
N GLY A 150 4.04 -14.35 -13.85
CA GLY A 150 4.04 -14.92 -12.49
C GLY A 150 5.16 -15.93 -12.22
N ASN A 151 5.95 -16.28 -13.24
CA ASN A 151 7.01 -17.26 -13.10
C ASN A 151 8.31 -16.62 -12.58
N ILE A 152 8.66 -16.90 -11.34
CA ILE A 152 9.84 -16.31 -10.69
C ILE A 152 11.14 -16.69 -11.42
N SER A 153 11.23 -17.85 -12.05
CA SER A 153 12.41 -18.25 -12.82
C SER A 153 12.57 -17.40 -14.07
N VAL A 154 11.47 -17.12 -14.79
CA VAL A 154 11.47 -16.21 -15.95
C VAL A 154 11.86 -14.80 -15.51
N LEU A 155 11.24 -14.28 -14.44
CA LEU A 155 11.57 -12.97 -13.90
C LEU A 155 13.03 -12.82 -13.48
N SER A 156 13.61 -13.86 -12.87
CA SER A 156 15.04 -13.84 -12.50
C SER A 156 15.96 -13.83 -13.72
N GLN A 157 15.61 -14.56 -14.78
CA GLN A 157 16.34 -14.53 -16.05
C GLN A 157 16.25 -13.16 -16.72
N THR A 158 15.06 -12.56 -16.79
CA THR A 158 14.87 -11.19 -17.33
C THR A 158 15.70 -10.18 -16.56
N ALA A 159 15.77 -10.30 -15.23
CA ALA A 159 16.62 -9.45 -14.41
C ALA A 159 18.13 -9.74 -14.57
N CYS A 160 18.53 -10.77 -15.31
CA CYS A 160 19.92 -11.25 -15.42
C CYS A 160 20.54 -11.51 -14.02
N LEU A 161 19.78 -12.17 -13.14
CA LEU A 161 20.18 -12.49 -11.77
C LEU A 161 19.95 -14.00 -11.48
N GLY A 162 20.83 -14.60 -10.68
CA GLY A 162 20.56 -15.92 -10.14
C GLY A 162 19.33 -15.90 -9.22
N TYR A 163 18.56 -17.01 -9.18
CA TYR A 163 17.28 -17.11 -8.45
C TYR A 163 17.33 -16.59 -7.00
N LYS A 164 18.35 -16.98 -6.22
CA LYS A 164 18.50 -16.53 -4.82
C LYS A 164 18.82 -15.03 -4.74
N GLN A 165 19.71 -14.56 -5.60
CA GLN A 165 20.10 -13.15 -5.67
C GLN A 165 18.93 -12.27 -6.10
N PHE A 166 18.16 -12.73 -7.09
CA PHE A 166 16.94 -12.05 -7.54
C PHE A 166 15.96 -11.83 -6.39
N LYS A 167 15.63 -12.87 -5.63
CA LYS A 167 14.71 -12.76 -4.49
C LYS A 167 15.17 -11.74 -3.45
N ARG A 168 16.46 -11.76 -3.12
CA ARG A 168 17.05 -10.83 -2.15
C ARG A 168 17.00 -9.39 -2.65
N ILE A 169 17.46 -9.14 -3.88
CA ILE A 169 17.47 -7.79 -4.46
C ILE A 169 16.04 -7.29 -4.66
N PHE A 170 15.12 -8.12 -5.09
CA PHE A 170 13.71 -7.74 -5.24
C PHE A 170 13.13 -7.29 -3.89
N ALA A 171 13.33 -8.03 -2.81
CA ALA A 171 12.86 -7.67 -1.48
C ALA A 171 13.51 -6.36 -0.98
N GLU A 172 14.82 -6.18 -1.19
CA GLU A 172 15.54 -4.95 -0.86
C GLU A 172 14.93 -3.70 -1.52
N TYR A 173 14.45 -3.81 -2.77
CA TYR A 173 13.92 -2.67 -3.53
C TYR A 173 12.42 -2.47 -3.36
N VAL A 174 11.65 -3.55 -3.25
CA VAL A 174 10.18 -3.54 -3.27
C VAL A 174 9.58 -3.66 -1.87
N GLY A 175 10.31 -4.25 -0.92
CA GLY A 175 9.82 -4.50 0.43
C GLY A 175 9.06 -5.82 0.59
N LEU A 176 8.91 -6.61 -0.47
CA LEU A 176 8.26 -7.92 -0.45
C LEU A 176 9.07 -8.91 -1.26
N ASN A 177 8.94 -10.20 -0.96
CA ASN A 177 9.48 -11.20 -1.88
C ASN A 177 8.66 -11.24 -3.19
N PRO A 178 9.24 -11.72 -4.31
CA PRO A 178 8.55 -11.69 -5.61
C PRO A 178 7.20 -12.40 -5.61
N LYS A 179 7.07 -13.52 -4.89
CA LYS A 179 5.83 -14.29 -4.83
C LYS A 179 4.68 -13.50 -4.19
N ASP A 180 4.94 -12.87 -3.06
CA ASP A 180 3.93 -12.08 -2.34
C ASP A 180 3.53 -10.85 -3.15
N PHE A 181 4.50 -10.20 -3.81
CA PHE A 181 4.22 -9.06 -4.68
C PHE A 181 3.35 -9.46 -5.89
N ILE A 182 3.64 -10.60 -6.54
CA ILE A 182 2.80 -11.15 -7.63
C ILE A 182 1.38 -11.42 -7.14
N GLN A 183 1.21 -12.00 -5.95
CA GLN A 183 -0.12 -12.26 -5.39
C GLN A 183 -0.89 -10.96 -5.13
N ILE A 184 -0.24 -9.95 -4.53
CA ILE A 184 -0.85 -8.65 -4.28
C ILE A 184 -1.22 -7.95 -5.60
N THR A 185 -0.35 -7.98 -6.60
CA THR A 185 -0.61 -7.39 -7.93
C THR A 185 -1.80 -8.06 -8.61
N ARG A 186 -1.87 -9.39 -8.57
CA ARG A 186 -3.01 -10.17 -9.09
C ARG A 186 -4.30 -9.81 -8.35
N PHE A 187 -4.28 -9.79 -7.02
CA PHE A 187 -5.41 -9.41 -6.19
C PHE A 187 -5.93 -8.01 -6.54
N ARG A 188 -5.05 -7.02 -6.65
CA ARG A 188 -5.43 -5.64 -7.00
C ARG A 188 -6.09 -5.55 -8.37
N LYS A 189 -5.52 -6.22 -9.38
CA LYS A 189 -6.09 -6.31 -10.72
C LYS A 189 -7.49 -6.92 -10.69
N THR A 190 -7.65 -8.01 -9.94
CA THR A 190 -8.93 -8.71 -9.77
C THR A 190 -9.97 -7.84 -9.08
N PHE A 191 -9.58 -7.16 -8.01
CA PHE A 191 -10.46 -6.25 -7.26
C PHE A 191 -10.93 -5.09 -8.15
N HIS A 192 -10.03 -4.48 -8.90
CA HIS A 192 -10.37 -3.42 -9.86
C HIS A 192 -11.39 -3.89 -10.92
N ILE A 193 -11.19 -5.08 -11.49
CA ILE A 193 -12.13 -5.64 -12.48
C ILE A 193 -13.51 -5.87 -11.85
N LEU A 194 -13.57 -6.41 -10.64
CA LEU A 194 -14.82 -6.66 -9.94
C LEU A 194 -15.58 -5.36 -9.60
N GLN A 195 -14.86 -4.30 -9.24
CA GLN A 195 -15.46 -2.97 -9.01
C GLN A 195 -15.97 -2.34 -10.30
N SER A 196 -15.17 -2.42 -11.38
CA SER A 196 -15.49 -1.78 -12.67
C SER A 196 -16.58 -2.52 -13.46
N THR A 197 -16.81 -3.81 -13.15
CA THR A 197 -17.76 -4.66 -13.89
C THR A 197 -18.61 -5.50 -12.91
N PRO A 198 -19.58 -4.89 -12.20
CA PRO A 198 -20.34 -5.56 -11.14
C PRO A 198 -21.10 -6.84 -11.58
N GLN A 199 -21.41 -6.96 -12.87
CA GLN A 199 -22.14 -8.12 -13.41
C GLN A 199 -21.25 -9.29 -13.85
N ILE A 200 -19.92 -9.13 -13.74
CA ILE A 200 -18.99 -10.19 -14.15
C ILE A 200 -19.02 -11.36 -13.18
N SER A 201 -19.01 -12.59 -13.69
CA SER A 201 -18.97 -13.76 -12.81
C SER A 201 -17.58 -13.90 -12.14
N ILE A 202 -17.57 -14.20 -10.85
CA ILE A 202 -16.32 -14.41 -10.08
C ILE A 202 -15.48 -15.52 -10.69
N SER A 203 -16.12 -16.57 -11.25
CA SER A 203 -15.40 -17.68 -11.90
C SER A 203 -14.66 -17.23 -13.17
N LYS A 204 -15.28 -16.33 -13.96
CA LYS A 204 -14.63 -15.75 -15.15
C LYS A 204 -13.44 -14.89 -14.74
N VAL A 205 -13.63 -14.02 -13.77
CA VAL A 205 -12.53 -13.17 -13.28
C VAL A 205 -11.39 -14.00 -12.70
N ALA A 206 -11.70 -15.08 -11.97
CA ALA A 206 -10.67 -15.98 -11.46
C ALA A 206 -9.81 -16.55 -12.59
N TYR A 207 -10.42 -17.02 -13.66
CA TYR A 207 -9.70 -17.53 -14.82
C TYR A 207 -8.88 -16.44 -15.52
N ASP A 208 -9.51 -15.29 -15.82
CA ASP A 208 -8.88 -14.17 -16.55
C ASP A 208 -7.71 -13.53 -15.76
N CYS A 209 -7.72 -13.63 -14.43
CA CYS A 209 -6.66 -13.11 -13.56
C CYS A 209 -5.63 -14.17 -13.12
N GLY A 210 -5.66 -15.39 -13.69
CA GLY A 210 -4.65 -16.41 -13.43
C GLY A 210 -4.76 -17.09 -12.07
N TYR A 211 -5.98 -17.17 -11.50
CA TYR A 211 -6.24 -18.06 -10.37
C TYR A 211 -6.50 -19.49 -10.88
N TYR A 212 -6.14 -20.47 -10.07
CA TYR A 212 -6.41 -21.87 -10.39
C TYR A 212 -7.91 -22.16 -10.49
N ASP A 213 -8.69 -21.62 -9.54
CA ASP A 213 -10.15 -21.71 -9.49
C ASP A 213 -10.76 -20.57 -8.65
N LYS A 214 -12.10 -20.53 -8.60
CA LYS A 214 -12.87 -19.58 -7.78
C LYS A 214 -12.51 -19.66 -6.28
N SER A 215 -12.23 -20.86 -5.77
CA SER A 215 -11.90 -21.08 -4.35
C SER A 215 -10.56 -20.47 -3.99
N HIS A 216 -9.58 -20.56 -4.89
CA HIS A 216 -8.29 -19.92 -4.74
C HIS A 216 -8.43 -18.39 -4.68
N LEU A 217 -9.23 -17.81 -5.59
CA LEU A 217 -9.53 -16.37 -5.56
C LEU A 217 -10.17 -15.95 -4.24
N ILE A 218 -11.20 -16.68 -3.76
CA ILE A 218 -11.89 -16.37 -2.51
C ILE A 218 -10.93 -16.45 -1.31
N LYS A 219 -10.03 -17.43 -1.25
CA LYS A 219 -9.02 -17.55 -0.19
C LYS A 219 -8.08 -16.36 -0.18
N GLU A 220 -7.61 -15.94 -1.34
CA GLU A 220 -6.69 -14.81 -1.47
C GLU A 220 -7.37 -13.48 -1.10
N PHE A 221 -8.63 -13.28 -1.49
CA PHE A 221 -9.42 -12.13 -1.04
C PHE A 221 -9.60 -12.09 0.48
N LYS A 222 -9.95 -13.23 1.10
CA LYS A 222 -10.05 -13.31 2.56
C LYS A 222 -8.72 -13.03 3.26
N MET A 223 -7.61 -13.48 2.71
CA MET A 223 -6.28 -13.23 3.25
C MET A 223 -5.94 -11.73 3.23
N PHE A 224 -6.24 -11.05 2.12
CA PHE A 224 -5.86 -9.65 1.95
C PHE A 224 -6.88 -8.64 2.48
N THR A 225 -8.13 -9.03 2.65
CA THR A 225 -9.22 -8.10 3.01
C THR A 225 -10.04 -8.54 4.23
N GLY A 226 -9.95 -9.80 4.63
CA GLY A 226 -10.84 -10.41 5.64
C GLY A 226 -12.22 -10.77 5.08
N TYR A 227 -12.53 -10.44 3.82
CA TYR A 227 -13.84 -10.62 3.19
C TYR A 227 -13.78 -11.47 1.93
N THR A 228 -14.90 -12.09 1.58
CA THR A 228 -15.07 -12.62 0.23
C THR A 228 -15.23 -11.48 -0.79
N PRO A 229 -15.01 -11.75 -2.10
CA PRO A 229 -15.22 -10.71 -3.12
C PRO A 229 -16.59 -10.05 -3.06
N THR A 230 -17.66 -10.84 -2.90
CA THR A 230 -19.03 -10.33 -2.80
C THR A 230 -19.23 -9.47 -1.56
N GLN A 231 -18.80 -9.96 -0.39
CA GLN A 231 -18.88 -9.17 0.86
C GLN A 231 -18.11 -7.87 0.75
N LEU A 232 -16.92 -7.88 0.13
CA LEU A 232 -16.11 -6.68 -0.03
C LEU A 232 -16.84 -5.64 -0.92
N LEU A 233 -17.39 -6.08 -2.04
CA LEU A 233 -18.15 -5.19 -2.95
C LEU A 233 -19.41 -4.61 -2.27
N ASP A 234 -20.07 -5.39 -1.40
CA ASP A 234 -21.27 -4.95 -0.68
C ASP A 234 -20.96 -3.87 0.38
N ILE A 235 -19.74 -3.90 0.97
CA ILE A 235 -19.34 -2.93 2.01
C ILE A 235 -18.55 -1.75 1.46
N CYS A 236 -17.97 -1.89 0.27
CA CYS A 236 -17.32 -0.77 -0.42
C CYS A 236 -18.39 0.28 -0.74
N ASP A 237 -18.21 1.49 -0.23
CA ASP A 237 -19.05 2.62 -0.60
C ASP A 237 -18.66 3.10 -2.01
N THR A 238 -19.58 3.78 -2.71
CA THR A 238 -19.35 4.36 -4.05
C THR A 238 -18.18 5.37 -4.07
N TYR A 239 -17.83 5.92 -2.92
CA TYR A 239 -16.61 6.72 -2.74
C TYR A 239 -15.30 5.92 -2.86
N THR A 240 -15.35 4.58 -2.83
CA THR A 240 -14.19 3.70 -2.97
C THR A 240 -13.62 3.64 -4.38
N GLU A 241 -14.24 4.21 -5.39
CA GLU A 241 -13.63 4.31 -6.73
C GLU A 241 -12.31 5.09 -6.69
N ASN A 242 -12.24 6.13 -5.87
CA ASN A 242 -10.98 6.86 -5.61
C ASN A 242 -10.11 6.19 -4.53
N LEU A 243 -10.68 5.39 -3.65
CA LEU A 243 -10.00 4.70 -2.55
C LEU A 243 -9.41 3.34 -2.96
N SER A 244 -9.79 2.78 -4.11
CA SER A 244 -9.09 1.63 -4.69
C SER A 244 -7.60 1.92 -4.94
N VAL A 245 -7.26 3.20 -5.09
CA VAL A 245 -5.88 3.68 -5.16
C VAL A 245 -5.22 3.69 -3.78
N PHE A 246 -5.97 3.96 -2.70
CA PHE A 246 -5.47 3.90 -1.31
C PHE A 246 -5.39 2.50 -0.74
N ASN A 247 -6.02 1.51 -1.40
CA ASN A 247 -6.13 0.17 -0.84
C ASN A 247 -6.67 0.19 0.60
N SER A 248 -7.63 1.06 0.87
CA SER A 248 -8.35 1.11 2.13
C SER A 248 -9.84 1.10 1.89
N VAL A 249 -10.55 0.47 2.78
CA VAL A 249 -12.00 0.31 2.73
C VAL A 249 -12.59 0.95 3.97
N PHE A 250 -13.43 1.97 3.79
CA PHE A 250 -14.22 2.49 4.90
C PHE A 250 -15.27 1.46 5.29
N ILE A 251 -15.23 1.02 6.54
CA ILE A 251 -16.21 0.09 7.09
C ILE A 251 -17.36 0.94 7.65
N ASN A 252 -18.52 0.89 7.01
CA ASN A 252 -19.70 1.58 7.49
C ASN A 252 -20.20 0.88 8.77
N ASP A 253 -20.21 1.60 9.92
CA ASP A 253 -20.53 1.05 11.25
C ASP A 253 -21.89 0.33 11.30
N ASN A 254 -22.88 0.78 10.51
CA ASN A 254 -24.18 0.13 10.43
C ASN A 254 -24.16 -1.30 9.85
N LYS A 255 -23.09 -1.66 9.11
CA LYS A 255 -22.93 -3.01 8.55
C LYS A 255 -21.99 -3.90 9.39
N LYS A 256 -21.15 -3.31 10.26
CA LYS A 256 -20.21 -4.06 11.12
C LYS A 256 -20.92 -4.83 12.24
N LEU A 257 -22.01 -4.27 12.81
CA LEU A 257 -22.76 -4.88 13.89
C LEU A 257 -23.49 -6.19 13.51
N ASN A 258 -23.78 -6.39 12.21
CA ASN A 258 -24.46 -7.59 11.73
C ASN A 258 -23.51 -8.75 11.36
N ASN A 259 -22.20 -8.51 11.30
CA ASN A 259 -21.20 -9.52 10.88
C ASN A 259 -20.29 -10.02 12.02
N ILE A 260 -20.47 -9.52 13.24
CA ILE A 260 -19.72 -9.97 14.43
C ILE A 260 -20.48 -11.06 15.20
N ALA A 261 -21.74 -11.33 14.83
CA ALA A 261 -22.52 -12.42 15.38
C ALA A 261 -22.54 -13.59 14.39
N LEU A 262 -21.42 -14.30 14.26
CA LEU A 262 -21.33 -15.70 13.79
C LEU A 262 -19.95 -16.24 14.13
#